data_aaa46ec8a163d807388edef00ed25c3a
#
_entry.id   aaa46ec8a163d807388edef00ed25c3a
#
_cell.length_a   1.000
_cell.length_b   1.000
_cell.length_c   1.000
_cell.angle_alpha   90.00
_cell.angle_beta   90.00
_cell.angle_gamma   90.00
#
_symmetry.space_group_name_H-M   'P 1'
#
loop_
_entity.id
_entity.type
_entity.pdbx_description
1 polymer ?
#
loop_
_entity_poly.entity_id
_entity_poly.type
_entity_poly.pdbx_seq_one_letter_code
_entity_poly.pdbx_strand_id
1 'polypeptide(L)'
;RLSEQFNGLDDVLRVFDSGIEHLEVRDSGRAFVLTFTGREPITISERGLVEVLSSGTVRGLGLVQRAMRVLRSGGYLLVDEVENHLNRQLVNVVLDLFAARGTNPKGATLIFTTHYPQLLDHVHRKDNVFFLARRGCGARVVKYADRVKRIENKKSEVFASNFVKGTAPRYADVRALKELVAEEVSDER
;
A
#
# COMPACT_ATOMS: atom_id res chain seq x y z
N ARG A 1 -16.96 1.88 -4.13
CA ARG A 1 -18.06 1.79 -3.15
C ARG A 1 -17.91 0.49 -2.40
N LEU A 2 -17.99 0.52 -1.06
CA LEU A 2 -18.00 -0.68 -0.18
C LEU A 2 -19.29 -1.50 -0.34
N SER A 3 -20.22 -1.02 -1.14
CA SER A 3 -21.58 -1.56 -1.32
C SER A 3 -21.67 -2.80 -2.21
N GLU A 4 -20.58 -3.27 -2.79
CA GLU A 4 -20.63 -4.50 -3.59
C GLU A 4 -20.33 -5.71 -2.68
N GLN A 5 -21.35 -6.46 -2.36
CA GLN A 5 -21.19 -7.76 -1.72
C GLN A 5 -20.56 -8.74 -2.72
N PHE A 6 -19.50 -9.41 -2.32
CA PHE A 6 -18.87 -10.46 -3.12
C PHE A 6 -18.61 -11.69 -2.25
N ASN A 7 -18.59 -12.87 -2.88
CA ASN A 7 -18.30 -14.10 -2.16
C ASN A 7 -16.90 -14.02 -1.53
N GLY A 8 -16.82 -14.25 -0.22
CA GLY A 8 -15.56 -14.17 0.53
C GLY A 8 -15.24 -12.77 1.11
N LEU A 9 -16.22 -11.86 1.18
CA LEU A 9 -16.03 -10.54 1.82
C LEU A 9 -15.50 -10.65 3.25
N ASP A 10 -16.06 -11.57 4.03
CA ASP A 10 -15.62 -11.79 5.43
C ASP A 10 -14.18 -12.31 5.50
N ASP A 11 -13.77 -13.18 4.58
CA ASP A 11 -12.40 -13.68 4.52
C ASP A 11 -11.42 -12.57 4.21
N VAL A 12 -11.77 -11.67 3.29
CA VAL A 12 -10.96 -10.48 2.99
C VAL A 12 -10.89 -9.55 4.19
N LEU A 13 -12.02 -9.29 4.85
CA LEU A 13 -12.04 -8.41 6.03
C LEU A 13 -11.17 -8.95 7.16
N ARG A 14 -11.22 -10.26 7.44
CA ARG A 14 -10.39 -10.91 8.45
C ARG A 14 -8.89 -10.81 8.20
N VAL A 15 -8.46 -10.68 6.95
CA VAL A 15 -7.05 -10.41 6.61
C VAL A 15 -6.61 -9.03 7.13
N PHE A 16 -7.50 -8.03 7.10
CA PHE A 16 -7.20 -6.66 7.55
C PHE A 16 -7.52 -6.44 9.02
N ASP A 17 -8.52 -7.13 9.55
CA ASP A 17 -8.95 -7.05 10.95
C ASP A 17 -9.54 -8.40 11.39
N SER A 18 -8.74 -9.17 12.10
CA SER A 18 -9.13 -10.50 12.60
C SER A 18 -10.27 -10.48 13.64
N GLY A 19 -10.61 -9.31 14.18
CA GLY A 19 -11.73 -9.13 15.08
C GLY A 19 -13.10 -9.08 14.37
N ILE A 20 -13.12 -8.93 13.04
CA ILE A 20 -14.34 -8.91 12.25
C ILE A 20 -14.74 -10.35 11.92
N GLU A 21 -15.94 -10.72 12.33
CA GLU A 21 -16.52 -12.04 12.07
C GLU A 21 -17.35 -12.03 10.78
N HIS A 22 -18.22 -11.01 10.63
CA HIS A 22 -19.16 -10.93 9.52
C HIS A 22 -19.52 -9.48 9.17
N LEU A 23 -19.70 -9.21 7.86
CA LEU A 23 -20.24 -7.95 7.33
C LEU A 23 -21.31 -8.26 6.29
N GLU A 24 -22.57 -7.95 6.64
CA GLU A 24 -23.71 -8.05 5.72
C GLU A 24 -24.01 -6.66 5.14
N VAL A 25 -24.19 -6.61 3.82
CA VAL A 25 -24.62 -5.39 3.12
C VAL A 25 -26.14 -5.42 2.95
N ARG A 26 -26.84 -4.42 3.48
CA ARG A 26 -28.30 -4.26 3.38
C ARG A 26 -28.68 -3.01 2.58
N ASP A 27 -29.92 -2.95 2.16
CA ASP A 27 -30.54 -1.79 1.49
C ASP A 27 -29.68 -1.26 0.31
N SER A 28 -29.16 -2.19 -0.51
CA SER A 28 -28.31 -1.84 -1.67
C SER A 28 -27.08 -1.00 -1.27
N GLY A 29 -26.51 -1.26 -0.09
CA GLY A 29 -25.31 -0.59 0.40
C GLY A 29 -25.56 0.69 1.20
N ARG A 30 -26.78 0.92 1.65
CA ARG A 30 -27.13 2.04 2.54
C ARG A 30 -26.98 1.71 4.01
N ALA A 31 -27.15 0.40 4.36
CA ALA A 31 -27.00 -0.11 5.71
C ALA A 31 -26.09 -1.34 5.71
N PHE A 32 -25.38 -1.54 6.81
CA PHE A 32 -24.44 -2.63 7.04
C PHE A 32 -24.72 -3.24 8.41
N VAL A 33 -24.69 -4.56 8.50
CA VAL A 33 -24.68 -5.27 9.79
C VAL A 33 -23.27 -5.79 9.98
N LEU A 34 -22.58 -5.24 10.97
CA LEU A 34 -21.20 -5.61 11.32
C LEU A 34 -21.19 -6.41 12.62
N THR A 35 -20.55 -7.55 12.59
CA THR A 35 -20.37 -8.43 13.74
C THR A 35 -18.89 -8.57 14.06
N PHE A 36 -18.52 -8.24 15.28
CA PHE A 36 -17.18 -8.52 15.82
C PHE A 36 -17.23 -9.81 16.66
N THR A 37 -16.12 -10.51 16.70
CA THR A 37 -15.99 -11.73 17.49
C THR A 37 -16.38 -11.49 18.96
N GLY A 38 -17.36 -12.26 19.43
CA GLY A 38 -17.86 -12.18 20.81
C GLY A 38 -18.67 -10.93 21.13
N ARG A 39 -19.19 -10.21 20.12
CA ARG A 39 -20.06 -9.04 20.32
C ARG A 39 -21.37 -9.21 19.55
N GLU A 40 -22.42 -8.53 20.04
CA GLU A 40 -23.67 -8.42 19.33
C GLU A 40 -23.51 -7.67 18.01
N PRO A 41 -24.24 -8.06 16.94
CA PRO A 41 -24.23 -7.36 15.67
C PRO A 41 -24.71 -5.91 15.81
N ILE A 42 -24.03 -5.00 15.11
CA ILE A 42 -24.41 -3.58 15.05
C ILE A 42 -24.88 -3.22 13.65
N THR A 43 -25.98 -2.48 13.54
CA THR A 43 -26.46 -1.94 12.26
C THR A 43 -25.98 -0.51 12.13
N ILE A 44 -25.26 -0.22 11.04
CA ILE A 44 -24.63 1.08 10.80
C ILE A 44 -24.81 1.52 9.34
N SER A 45 -24.74 2.83 9.09
CA SER A 45 -24.71 3.40 7.74
C SER A 45 -23.32 3.25 7.11
N GLU A 46 -23.19 3.55 5.81
CA GLU A 46 -21.87 3.58 5.11
C GLU A 46 -20.89 4.52 5.83
N ARG A 47 -21.35 5.67 6.31
CA ARG A 47 -20.52 6.60 7.08
C ARG A 47 -20.08 5.99 8.42
N GLY A 48 -21.02 5.38 9.16
CA GLY A 48 -20.73 4.68 10.41
C GLY A 48 -19.73 3.54 10.23
N LEU A 49 -19.80 2.81 9.10
CA LEU A 49 -18.85 1.75 8.77
C LEU A 49 -17.41 2.31 8.67
N VAL A 50 -17.23 3.46 8.01
CA VAL A 50 -15.91 4.11 7.88
C VAL A 50 -15.41 4.66 9.23
N GLU A 51 -16.31 5.04 10.14
CA GLU A 51 -15.95 5.51 11.48
C GLU A 51 -15.58 4.36 12.44
N VAL A 52 -16.20 3.18 12.26
CA VAL A 52 -15.98 2.00 13.11
C VAL A 52 -14.78 1.17 12.64
N LEU A 53 -14.60 1.00 11.33
CA LEU A 53 -13.47 0.26 10.78
C LEU A 53 -12.21 1.12 10.77
N SER A 54 -11.05 0.48 10.94
CA SER A 54 -9.78 1.18 10.75
C SER A 54 -9.64 1.71 9.32
N SER A 55 -8.92 2.83 9.15
CA SER A 55 -8.62 3.38 7.81
C SER A 55 -7.89 2.34 6.94
N GLY A 56 -7.06 1.50 7.54
CA GLY A 56 -6.39 0.39 6.87
C GLY A 56 -7.36 -0.67 6.37
N THR A 57 -8.34 -1.07 7.18
CA THR A 57 -9.37 -2.06 6.81
C THR A 57 -10.21 -1.55 5.64
N VAL A 58 -10.69 -0.31 5.71
CA VAL A 58 -11.49 0.31 4.63
C VAL A 58 -10.69 0.40 3.33
N ARG A 59 -9.44 0.87 3.41
CA ARG A 59 -8.58 1.03 2.23
C ARG A 59 -8.16 -0.31 1.65
N GLY A 60 -7.80 -1.26 2.50
CA GLY A 60 -7.42 -2.62 2.10
C GLY A 60 -8.56 -3.35 1.39
N LEU A 61 -9.77 -3.29 1.94
CA LEU A 61 -10.96 -3.84 1.30
C LEU A 61 -11.18 -3.24 -0.10
N GLY A 62 -11.12 -1.91 -0.21
CA GLY A 62 -11.26 -1.22 -1.49
C GLY A 62 -10.14 -1.57 -2.49
N LEU A 63 -8.92 -1.79 -2.03
CA LEU A 63 -7.80 -2.21 -2.86
C LEU A 63 -8.00 -3.64 -3.38
N VAL A 64 -8.39 -4.59 -2.50
CA VAL A 64 -8.65 -5.98 -2.88
C VAL A 64 -9.83 -6.08 -3.85
N GLN A 65 -10.92 -5.33 -3.65
CA GLN A 65 -12.04 -5.30 -4.59
C GLN A 65 -11.61 -4.87 -6.00
N ARG A 66 -10.78 -3.81 -6.12
CA ARG A 66 -10.22 -3.37 -7.41
C ARG A 66 -9.29 -4.42 -8.00
N ALA A 67 -8.42 -5.02 -7.18
CA ALA A 67 -7.52 -6.09 -7.59
C ALA A 67 -8.31 -7.29 -8.15
N MET A 68 -9.33 -7.78 -7.43
CA MET A 68 -10.17 -8.89 -7.88
C MET A 68 -10.86 -8.62 -9.23
N ARG A 69 -11.33 -7.38 -9.45
CA ARG A 69 -11.94 -6.98 -10.72
C ARG A 69 -10.93 -7.11 -11.86
N VAL A 70 -9.73 -6.57 -11.69
CA VAL A 70 -8.68 -6.59 -12.71
C VAL A 70 -8.11 -8.00 -12.91
N LEU A 71 -7.96 -8.79 -11.86
CA LEU A 71 -7.52 -10.18 -11.94
C LEU A 71 -8.53 -11.06 -12.71
N ARG A 72 -9.84 -10.80 -12.58
CA ARG A 72 -10.89 -11.50 -13.32
C ARG A 72 -10.94 -11.12 -14.79
N SER A 73 -10.74 -9.85 -15.14
CA SER A 73 -10.86 -9.36 -16.52
C SER A 73 -9.53 -9.34 -17.28
N GLY A 74 -8.39 -9.31 -16.60
CA GLY A 74 -7.11 -8.90 -17.15
C GLY A 74 -6.96 -7.37 -17.16
N GLY A 75 -5.83 -6.86 -17.62
CA GLY A 75 -5.56 -5.42 -17.74
C GLY A 75 -4.67 -4.86 -16.64
N TYR A 76 -4.86 -3.60 -16.27
CA TYR A 76 -3.94 -2.85 -15.41
C TYR A 76 -4.65 -2.28 -14.19
N LEU A 77 -4.02 -2.37 -13.03
CA LEU A 77 -4.37 -1.65 -11.81
C LEU A 77 -3.24 -0.68 -11.46
N LEU A 78 -3.56 0.61 -11.42
CA LEU A 78 -2.62 1.66 -11.02
C LEU A 78 -2.96 2.08 -9.59
N VAL A 79 -1.95 2.07 -8.70
CA VAL A 79 -2.11 2.45 -7.29
C VAL A 79 -0.99 3.39 -6.90
N ASP A 80 -1.37 4.60 -6.52
CA ASP A 80 -0.43 5.55 -5.95
C ASP A 80 -0.32 5.31 -4.44
N GLU A 81 0.94 5.27 -3.94
CA GLU A 81 1.26 4.97 -2.55
C GLU A 81 0.51 3.72 -2.04
N VAL A 82 0.87 2.55 -2.55
CA VAL A 82 0.18 1.28 -2.27
C VAL A 82 0.11 0.96 -0.78
N GLU A 83 1.10 1.41 -0.01
CA GLU A 83 1.18 1.24 1.44
C GLU A 83 0.33 2.21 2.24
N ASN A 84 -0.25 3.24 1.63
CA ASN A 84 -0.97 4.28 2.35
C ASN A 84 -2.09 3.68 3.22
N HIS A 85 -2.00 3.88 4.54
CA HIS A 85 -2.82 3.26 5.60
C HIS A 85 -2.72 1.73 5.74
N LEU A 86 -1.84 1.06 4.99
CA LEU A 86 -1.63 -0.39 5.10
C LEU A 86 -0.25 -0.68 5.69
N ASN A 87 -0.17 -1.69 6.53
CA ASN A 87 1.13 -2.21 6.92
C ASN A 87 1.77 -3.01 5.76
N ARG A 88 3.08 -3.15 5.81
CA ARG A 88 3.85 -3.84 4.77
C ARG A 88 3.37 -5.27 4.48
N GLN A 89 2.96 -6.00 5.51
CA GLN A 89 2.51 -7.39 5.34
C GLN A 89 1.23 -7.48 4.51
N LEU A 90 0.29 -6.57 4.75
CA LEU A 90 -0.96 -6.48 3.98
C LEU A 90 -0.70 -6.08 2.53
N VAL A 91 0.25 -5.18 2.29
CA VAL A 91 0.67 -4.84 0.92
C VAL A 91 1.26 -6.06 0.22
N ASN A 92 2.14 -6.81 0.88
CA ASN A 92 2.72 -8.03 0.31
C ASN A 92 1.64 -9.04 -0.10
N VAL A 93 0.59 -9.22 0.71
CA VAL A 93 -0.56 -10.09 0.33
C VAL A 93 -1.17 -9.64 -1.00
N VAL A 94 -1.37 -8.33 -1.20
CA VAL A 94 -1.91 -7.80 -2.46
C VAL A 94 -0.93 -8.04 -3.63
N LEU A 95 0.38 -7.84 -3.42
CA LEU A 95 1.40 -8.10 -4.45
C LEU A 95 1.41 -9.58 -4.85
N ASP A 96 1.26 -10.50 -3.90
CA ASP A 96 1.21 -11.95 -4.13
C ASP A 96 0.02 -12.35 -5.01
N LEU A 97 -1.15 -11.68 -4.88
CA LEU A 97 -2.30 -11.94 -5.75
C LEU A 97 -1.97 -11.70 -7.24
N PHE A 98 -1.12 -10.72 -7.55
CA PHE A 98 -0.69 -10.44 -8.93
C PHE A 98 0.48 -11.32 -9.39
N ALA A 99 1.32 -11.78 -8.46
CA ALA A 99 2.50 -12.60 -8.76
C ALA A 99 2.16 -14.07 -9.02
N ALA A 100 1.16 -14.62 -8.34
CA ALA A 100 0.82 -16.03 -8.42
C ALA A 100 -0.08 -16.36 -9.62
N ARG A 101 0.28 -17.38 -10.40
CA ARG A 101 -0.52 -17.83 -11.57
C ARG A 101 -1.93 -18.27 -11.21
N GLY A 102 -2.11 -18.85 -10.03
CA GLY A 102 -3.42 -19.33 -9.56
C GLY A 102 -4.43 -18.20 -9.35
N THR A 103 -3.99 -17.04 -8.88
CA THR A 103 -4.82 -15.86 -8.64
C THR A 103 -4.84 -14.89 -9.81
N ASN A 104 -3.84 -14.96 -10.71
CA ASN A 104 -3.70 -14.09 -11.88
C ASN A 104 -3.57 -14.89 -13.20
N PRO A 105 -4.59 -15.71 -13.58
CA PRO A 105 -4.51 -16.54 -14.79
C PRO A 105 -4.55 -15.72 -16.08
N LYS A 106 -5.07 -14.49 -16.04
CA LYS A 106 -5.18 -13.59 -17.20
C LYS A 106 -4.01 -12.61 -17.36
N GLY A 107 -2.98 -12.69 -16.50
CA GLY A 107 -1.81 -11.83 -16.59
C GLY A 107 -2.10 -10.35 -16.31
N ALA A 108 -3.02 -10.04 -15.41
CA ALA A 108 -3.27 -8.67 -14.97
C ALA A 108 -1.98 -8.06 -14.39
N THR A 109 -1.80 -6.76 -14.59
CA THR A 109 -0.59 -6.05 -14.17
C THR A 109 -0.91 -5.02 -13.11
N LEU A 110 -0.19 -5.07 -11.99
CA LEU A 110 -0.21 -4.03 -10.96
C LEU A 110 0.96 -3.06 -11.20
N ILE A 111 0.65 -1.78 -11.31
CA ILE A 111 1.62 -0.68 -11.36
C ILE A 111 1.39 0.17 -10.12
N PHE A 112 2.41 0.33 -9.29
CA PHE A 112 2.27 1.07 -8.04
C PHE A 112 3.47 1.95 -7.73
N THR A 113 3.22 3.02 -6.98
CA THR A 113 4.27 3.79 -6.31
C THR A 113 4.36 3.38 -4.85
N THR A 114 5.53 3.56 -4.24
CA THR A 114 5.75 3.26 -2.83
C THR A 114 6.90 4.08 -2.25
N HIS A 115 6.78 4.41 -0.96
CA HIS A 115 7.86 4.96 -0.15
C HIS A 115 8.53 3.89 0.74
N TYR A 116 8.06 2.63 0.71
CA TYR A 116 8.64 1.53 1.47
C TYR A 116 9.67 0.75 0.65
N PRO A 117 10.98 1.01 0.83
CA PRO A 117 12.03 0.33 0.06
C PRO A 117 11.95 -1.19 0.16
N GLN A 118 11.48 -1.72 1.29
CA GLN A 118 11.35 -3.14 1.55
C GLN A 118 10.39 -3.86 0.58
N LEU A 119 9.41 -3.14 0.00
CA LEU A 119 8.53 -3.70 -1.02
C LEU A 119 9.27 -4.00 -2.33
N LEU A 120 10.41 -3.34 -2.58
CA LEU A 120 11.26 -3.59 -3.74
C LEU A 120 11.82 -5.02 -3.74
N ASP A 121 12.07 -5.57 -2.55
CA ASP A 121 12.61 -6.94 -2.40
C ASP A 121 11.57 -8.00 -2.77
N HIS A 122 10.27 -7.66 -2.66
CA HIS A 122 9.16 -8.50 -3.07
C HIS A 122 8.97 -8.55 -4.60
N VAL A 123 9.42 -7.52 -5.32
CA VAL A 123 9.37 -7.50 -6.79
C VAL A 123 10.53 -8.31 -7.35
N HIS A 124 10.27 -9.52 -7.89
CA HIS A 124 11.34 -10.45 -8.34
C HIS A 124 12.19 -9.87 -9.48
N ARG A 125 11.57 -9.24 -10.47
CA ARG A 125 12.27 -8.73 -11.65
C ARG A 125 12.81 -7.34 -11.43
N LYS A 126 14.13 -7.16 -11.59
CA LYS A 126 14.81 -5.86 -11.44
C LYS A 126 14.46 -4.85 -12.54
N ASP A 127 13.99 -5.31 -13.70
CA ASP A 127 13.56 -4.47 -14.81
C ASP A 127 12.16 -3.87 -14.64
N ASN A 128 11.41 -4.34 -13.62
CA ASN A 128 10.11 -3.80 -13.22
C ASN A 128 10.22 -2.73 -12.11
N VAL A 129 11.45 -2.37 -11.69
CA VAL A 129 11.68 -1.39 -10.63
C VAL A 129 12.24 -0.10 -11.23
N PHE A 130 11.61 1.02 -10.89
CA PHE A 130 11.99 2.36 -11.31
C PHE A 130 12.08 3.29 -10.12
N PHE A 131 13.07 4.17 -10.10
CA PHE A 131 13.21 5.23 -9.10
C PHE A 131 12.84 6.58 -9.71
N LEU A 132 12.09 7.36 -8.93
CA LEU A 132 11.85 8.77 -9.21
C LEU A 132 12.88 9.58 -8.43
N ALA A 133 13.84 10.16 -9.12
CA ALA A 133 14.87 10.99 -8.50
C ALA A 133 14.68 12.46 -8.88
N ARG A 134 14.76 13.36 -7.89
CA ARG A 134 14.67 14.80 -8.13
C ARG A 134 15.94 15.30 -8.81
N ARG A 135 15.78 16.11 -9.87
CA ARG A 135 16.89 16.77 -10.57
C ARG A 135 16.53 18.20 -10.90
N GLY A 136 17.13 19.15 -10.19
CA GLY A 136 16.75 20.57 -10.31
C GLY A 136 15.28 20.79 -9.99
N CYS A 137 14.55 21.44 -10.89
CA CYS A 137 13.10 21.68 -10.78
C CYS A 137 12.22 20.53 -11.29
N GLY A 138 12.82 19.44 -11.81
CA GLY A 138 12.10 18.32 -12.39
C GLY A 138 12.36 16.97 -11.70
N ALA A 139 11.68 15.93 -12.18
CA ALA A 139 11.90 14.56 -11.78
C ALA A 139 12.53 13.76 -12.93
N ARG A 140 13.37 12.79 -12.59
CA ARG A 140 13.97 11.84 -13.51
C ARG A 140 13.56 10.42 -13.14
N VAL A 141 13.13 9.64 -14.12
CA VAL A 141 12.90 8.21 -13.97
C VAL A 141 14.21 7.47 -14.21
N VAL A 142 14.61 6.63 -13.28
CA VAL A 142 15.81 5.79 -13.36
C VAL A 142 15.41 4.32 -13.23
N LYS A 143 15.64 3.53 -14.27
CA LYS A 143 15.38 2.11 -14.23
C LYS A 143 16.45 1.42 -13.37
N TYR A 144 16.03 0.63 -12.37
CA TYR A 144 16.94 -0.07 -11.47
C TYR A 144 17.94 -0.96 -12.22
N ALA A 145 17.45 -1.72 -13.20
CA ALA A 145 18.27 -2.65 -13.99
C ALA A 145 19.40 -1.98 -14.76
N ASP A 146 19.28 -0.69 -15.12
CA ASP A 146 20.32 0.06 -15.82
C ASP A 146 21.47 0.46 -14.90
N ARG A 147 21.20 0.57 -13.61
CA ARG A 147 22.18 1.01 -12.60
C ARG A 147 22.83 -0.15 -11.86
N VAL A 148 22.08 -1.21 -11.57
CA VAL A 148 22.52 -2.34 -10.76
C VAL A 148 22.69 -3.59 -11.63
N LYS A 149 23.93 -3.89 -11.99
CA LYS A 149 24.28 -5.04 -12.84
C LYS A 149 24.19 -6.36 -12.06
N ARG A 150 24.70 -6.39 -10.82
CA ARG A 150 24.72 -7.57 -9.95
C ARG A 150 23.45 -7.67 -9.10
N ILE A 151 23.04 -8.90 -8.74
CA ILE A 151 21.77 -9.18 -8.04
C ILE A 151 22.01 -9.50 -6.55
N GLU A 152 23.26 -9.45 -6.08
CA GLU A 152 23.65 -9.96 -4.76
C GLU A 152 23.09 -9.15 -3.59
N ASN A 153 22.75 -7.86 -3.80
CA ASN A 153 22.23 -7.01 -2.75
C ASN A 153 20.70 -6.90 -2.84
N LYS A 154 20.05 -6.84 -1.70
CA LYS A 154 18.61 -6.50 -1.63
C LYS A 154 18.37 -5.14 -2.27
N LYS A 155 17.28 -5.02 -3.02
CA LYS A 155 16.92 -3.77 -3.70
C LYS A 155 16.67 -2.64 -2.71
N SER A 156 16.10 -2.97 -1.54
CA SER A 156 15.89 -2.04 -0.42
C SER A 156 17.20 -1.46 0.11
N GLU A 157 18.25 -2.27 0.24
CA GLU A 157 19.57 -1.83 0.70
C GLU A 157 20.24 -0.89 -0.32
N VAL A 158 20.13 -1.22 -1.62
CA VAL A 158 20.63 -0.36 -2.68
C VAL A 158 19.93 1.00 -2.69
N PHE A 159 18.61 1.03 -2.44
CA PHE A 159 17.86 2.28 -2.29
C PHE A 159 18.33 3.06 -1.06
N ALA A 160 18.41 2.39 0.11
CA ALA A 160 18.80 3.01 1.37
C ALA A 160 20.24 3.56 1.35
N SER A 161 21.15 2.96 0.58
CA SER A 161 22.53 3.45 0.40
C SER A 161 22.61 4.74 -0.42
N ASN A 162 21.50 5.30 -0.88
CA ASN A 162 21.43 6.47 -1.77
C ASN A 162 22.27 6.30 -3.07
N PHE A 163 22.43 5.04 -3.52
CA PHE A 163 23.13 4.71 -4.76
C PHE A 163 22.51 5.43 -5.97
N VAL A 164 21.20 5.60 -5.94
CA VAL A 164 20.47 6.48 -6.87
C VAL A 164 20.33 7.84 -6.20
N LYS A 165 21.23 8.78 -6.52
CA LYS A 165 21.23 10.12 -5.96
C LYS A 165 19.90 10.84 -6.18
N GLY A 166 19.40 11.55 -5.17
CA GLY A 166 18.17 12.34 -5.22
C GLY A 166 16.92 11.61 -4.72
N THR A 167 17.09 10.44 -4.08
CA THR A 167 16.01 9.68 -3.41
C THR A 167 15.94 9.93 -1.91
N ALA A 168 16.97 10.54 -1.32
CA ALA A 168 17.03 10.88 0.10
C ALA A 168 17.26 12.38 0.31
N PRO A 169 16.85 12.95 1.47
CA PRO A 169 17.16 14.32 1.83
C PRO A 169 18.69 14.54 1.88
N ARG A 170 19.15 15.74 1.52
CA ARG A 170 20.55 16.08 1.63
C ARG A 170 20.95 16.21 3.11
N TYR A 171 22.10 15.67 3.47
CA TYR A 171 22.60 15.72 4.85
C TYR A 171 22.68 17.16 5.41
N ALA A 172 23.08 18.12 4.57
CA ALA A 172 23.15 19.53 4.97
C ALA A 172 21.79 20.10 5.36
N ASP A 173 20.71 19.74 4.64
CA ASP A 173 19.36 20.22 4.92
C ASP A 173 18.82 19.60 6.24
N VAL A 174 19.12 18.31 6.46
CA VAL A 174 18.74 17.62 7.72
C VAL A 174 19.47 18.23 8.91
N ARG A 175 20.75 18.58 8.74
CA ARG A 175 21.55 19.23 9.78
C ARG A 175 21.01 20.62 10.10
N ALA A 176 20.76 21.45 9.10
CA ALA A 176 20.20 22.79 9.26
C ALA A 176 18.85 22.76 9.99
N LEU A 177 17.97 21.79 9.66
CA LEU A 177 16.70 21.61 10.37
C LEU A 177 16.93 21.29 11.86
N LYS A 178 17.89 20.42 12.18
CA LYS A 178 18.18 20.08 13.58
C LYS A 178 18.74 21.26 14.37
N GLU A 179 19.60 22.07 13.76
CA GLU A 179 20.15 23.27 14.34
C GLU A 179 19.04 24.30 14.63
N LEU A 180 18.16 24.55 13.65
CA LEU A 180 17.00 25.44 13.82
C LEU A 180 16.09 24.99 14.97
N VAL A 181 15.71 23.71 15.03
CA VAL A 181 14.86 23.19 16.11
C VAL A 181 15.54 23.31 17.48
N ALA A 182 16.87 23.09 17.54
CA ALA A 182 17.61 23.22 18.80
C ALA A 182 17.66 24.67 19.32
N GLU A 183 17.78 25.66 18.43
CA GLU A 183 17.71 27.09 18.74
C GLU A 183 16.31 27.47 19.28
N GLU A 184 15.25 27.15 18.55
CA GLU A 184 13.86 27.44 18.94
C GLU A 184 13.49 26.84 20.31
N VAL A 185 13.88 25.58 20.57
CA VAL A 185 13.60 24.91 21.86
C VAL A 185 14.44 25.49 23.02
N SER A 186 15.58 26.09 22.70
CA SER A 186 16.46 26.72 23.75
C SER A 186 15.94 28.10 24.14
N ASP A 187 15.33 28.85 23.25
CA ASP A 187 14.83 30.21 23.50
C ASP A 187 13.51 30.24 24.33
N GLU A 188 12.84 29.09 24.51
CA GLU A 188 11.65 28.96 25.37
C GLU A 188 12.02 28.68 26.87
N ARG A 189 13.32 28.72 27.27
CA ARG A 189 13.76 28.56 28.66
C ARG A 189 14.27 29.88 29.23
#